data_a1425c4f58f835d5c6ccbc6e234c40e0
#
_entry.id   a1425c4f58f835d5c6ccbc6e234c40e0
#
_cell.length_a   1.000
_cell.length_b   1.000
_cell.length_c   1.000
_cell.angle_alpha   90.00
_cell.angle_beta   90.00
_cell.angle_gamma   90.00
#
_symmetry.space_group_name_H-M   'P 1'
#
loop_
_entity.id
_entity.type
_entity.pdbx_description
1 polymer ?
#
loop_
_entity_poly.entity_id
_entity_poly.type
_entity_poly.pdbx_seq_one_letter_code
_entity_poly.pdbx_strand_id
1 'polypeptide(L)'
;SSHFGSRHLGPKSGAEPIAALALSPPPLPIMKVKASVTISRRKNRKAHFTAGSCTRRKLMSSPLSKDLRTKYGVRAVPIRRDDEVMIRRGHFHDREGKVTQVYRKKFRIHIERVTRDKVNGQTVPVGIHPSKVVITKLRLDKDRKAMLERKGGKAKKGKYTDKDTES
;
A
#
# COMPACT_ATOMS: atom_id res chain seq x y z
N SER A 1 79.43 -29.24 -33.60
CA SER A 1 79.13 -30.67 -33.44
C SER A 1 77.86 -30.85 -32.59
N SER A 2 76.97 -31.62 -33.19
CA SER A 2 75.88 -32.46 -32.61
C SER A 2 74.64 -31.73 -32.07
N HIS A 3 73.57 -31.74 -32.83
CA HIS A 3 72.60 -32.79 -33.10
C HIS A 3 71.57 -33.04 -31.97
N PHE A 4 70.33 -33.19 -32.42
CA PHE A 4 69.20 -33.80 -31.78
C PHE A 4 68.24 -32.79 -31.05
N GLY A 5 66.97 -32.73 -31.28
CA GLY A 5 66.08 -33.63 -32.02
C GLY A 5 64.69 -33.00 -31.95
N SER A 6 64.08 -32.97 -33.08
CA SER A 6 62.69 -32.64 -33.36
C SER A 6 61.72 -33.52 -32.54
N ARG A 7 60.79 -32.96 -31.83
CA ARG A 7 59.49 -33.62 -31.55
C ARG A 7 58.34 -32.66 -31.76
N HIS A 8 57.73 -32.84 -32.89
CA HIS A 8 56.41 -32.47 -33.22
C HIS A 8 55.42 -32.99 -32.14
N LEU A 9 54.73 -32.11 -31.50
CA LEU A 9 53.48 -32.46 -30.87
C LEU A 9 52.37 -31.53 -31.43
N GLY A 10 51.44 -32.16 -32.12
CA GLY A 10 50.38 -31.53 -32.85
C GLY A 10 49.41 -30.72 -32.01
N PRO A 11 48.57 -29.90 -32.65
CA PRO A 11 47.60 -29.07 -31.98
C PRO A 11 46.48 -29.93 -31.40
N LYS A 12 46.31 -29.88 -30.08
CA LYS A 12 45.10 -30.43 -29.44
C LYS A 12 43.95 -29.49 -29.75
N SER A 13 43.06 -30.06 -30.50
CA SER A 13 41.72 -29.65 -30.85
C SER A 13 40.90 -29.10 -29.70
N GLY A 14 40.09 -28.09 -30.00
CA GLY A 14 38.74 -28.02 -29.52
C GLY A 14 38.55 -27.38 -28.14
N ALA A 15 38.65 -26.06 -28.08
CA ALA A 15 37.80 -25.32 -27.17
C ALA A 15 36.78 -24.57 -28.04
N GLU A 16 35.64 -25.16 -28.19
CA GLU A 16 34.48 -24.44 -28.74
C GLU A 16 34.23 -23.20 -27.89
N PRO A 17 34.04 -22.01 -28.47
CA PRO A 17 33.57 -20.88 -27.70
C PRO A 17 32.15 -21.20 -27.26
N ILE A 18 31.94 -21.37 -25.95
CA ILE A 18 30.63 -21.40 -25.34
C ILE A 18 29.99 -20.07 -25.72
N ALA A 19 29.13 -20.14 -26.76
CA ALA A 19 28.27 -19.02 -27.12
C ALA A 19 27.48 -18.65 -25.88
N ALA A 20 27.88 -17.54 -25.26
CA ALA A 20 27.13 -16.91 -24.22
C ALA A 20 25.75 -16.62 -24.81
N LEU A 21 24.80 -17.49 -24.49
CA LEU A 21 23.39 -17.19 -24.71
C LEU A 21 23.13 -15.88 -23.98
N ALA A 22 23.14 -14.79 -24.73
CA ALA A 22 22.71 -13.51 -24.24
C ALA A 22 21.23 -13.66 -23.84
N LEU A 23 21.00 -13.97 -22.56
CA LEU A 23 19.66 -13.88 -21.99
C LEU A 23 19.21 -12.45 -22.22
N SER A 24 18.30 -12.28 -23.17
CA SER A 24 17.60 -11.02 -23.35
C SER A 24 16.99 -10.63 -22.00
N PRO A 25 17.18 -9.38 -21.55
CA PRO A 25 16.62 -8.94 -20.29
C PRO A 25 15.12 -9.21 -20.30
N PRO A 26 14.53 -9.65 -19.17
CA PRO A 26 13.10 -9.92 -19.10
C PRO A 26 12.34 -8.66 -19.51
N PRO A 27 11.26 -8.79 -20.29
CA PRO A 27 10.47 -7.64 -20.72
C PRO A 27 10.02 -6.87 -19.49
N LEU A 28 10.28 -5.57 -19.46
CA LEU A 28 9.86 -4.69 -18.39
C LEU A 28 8.35 -4.86 -18.17
N PRO A 29 7.90 -4.93 -16.90
CA PRO A 29 6.47 -5.12 -16.63
C PRO A 29 5.68 -3.99 -17.29
N ILE A 30 4.82 -4.33 -18.23
CA ILE A 30 3.93 -3.38 -18.91
C ILE A 30 3.00 -2.82 -17.83
N MET A 31 3.28 -1.61 -17.36
CA MET A 31 2.38 -0.90 -16.47
C MET A 31 1.06 -0.69 -17.22
N LYS A 32 -0.01 -1.35 -16.74
CA LYS A 32 -1.37 -1.13 -17.27
C LYS A 32 -1.79 0.31 -16.96
N VAL A 33 -1.51 1.22 -17.87
CA VAL A 33 -1.93 2.61 -17.80
C VAL A 33 -3.39 2.69 -18.22
N LYS A 34 -4.28 2.90 -17.25
CA LYS A 34 -5.68 3.24 -17.57
C LYS A 34 -5.71 4.64 -18.18
N ALA A 35 -6.46 4.83 -19.26
CA ALA A 35 -6.59 6.12 -19.95
C ALA A 35 -7.04 7.27 -19.01
N SER A 36 -7.79 6.96 -17.95
CA SER A 36 -8.23 7.91 -16.93
C SER A 36 -7.19 8.23 -15.85
N VAL A 37 -6.03 7.54 -15.82
CA VAL A 37 -5.00 7.71 -14.80
C VAL A 37 -3.75 8.28 -15.46
N THR A 38 -3.33 9.46 -15.00
CA THR A 38 -2.09 10.08 -15.47
C THR A 38 -0.88 9.63 -14.64
N ILE A 39 0.27 9.45 -15.30
CA ILE A 39 1.57 9.16 -14.67
C ILE A 39 2.23 10.46 -14.17
N SER A 40 1.82 11.62 -14.70
CA SER A 40 2.40 12.92 -14.35
C SER A 40 2.25 13.23 -12.87
N ARG A 41 3.39 13.38 -12.15
CA ARG A 41 3.42 13.76 -10.74
C ARG A 41 2.68 15.07 -10.47
N ARG A 42 2.83 16.08 -11.33
CA ARG A 42 2.17 17.38 -11.19
C ARG A 42 0.65 17.26 -11.25
N LYS A 43 0.12 16.50 -12.20
CA LYS A 43 -1.32 16.26 -12.33
C LYS A 43 -1.87 15.48 -11.15
N ASN A 44 -1.18 14.43 -10.70
CA ASN A 44 -1.58 13.64 -9.53
C ASN A 44 -1.57 14.47 -8.25
N ARG A 45 -0.56 15.32 -8.06
CA ARG A 45 -0.50 16.23 -6.90
C ARG A 45 -1.66 17.23 -6.94
N LYS A 46 -1.93 17.85 -8.07
CA LYS A 46 -3.08 18.74 -8.25
C LYS A 46 -4.39 18.03 -7.91
N ALA A 47 -4.63 16.85 -8.50
CA ALA A 47 -5.83 16.06 -8.26
C ALA A 47 -6.01 15.69 -6.77
N HIS A 48 -4.92 15.37 -6.04
CA HIS A 48 -4.96 15.09 -4.62
C HIS A 48 -5.42 16.29 -3.79
N PHE A 49 -4.82 17.45 -4.00
CA PHE A 49 -5.10 18.64 -3.19
C PHE A 49 -6.39 19.39 -3.60
N THR A 50 -6.82 19.26 -4.86
CA THR A 50 -8.10 19.83 -5.34
C THR A 50 -9.27 18.85 -5.24
N ALA A 51 -9.04 17.63 -4.73
CA ALA A 51 -10.07 16.60 -4.59
C ALA A 51 -11.28 17.09 -3.80
N GLY A 52 -12.48 16.72 -4.24
CA GLY A 52 -13.72 16.95 -3.52
C GLY A 52 -13.80 16.15 -2.21
N SER A 53 -14.71 16.53 -1.30
CA SER A 53 -14.83 15.92 0.03
C SER A 53 -15.06 14.41 0.00
N CYS A 54 -15.84 13.90 -0.96
CA CYS A 54 -16.07 12.46 -1.12
C CYS A 54 -14.81 11.69 -1.49
N THR A 55 -14.00 12.24 -2.40
CA THR A 55 -12.72 11.66 -2.79
C THR A 55 -11.72 11.72 -1.63
N ARG A 56 -11.66 12.85 -0.90
CA ARG A 56 -10.80 12.99 0.28
C ARG A 56 -11.17 11.99 1.38
N ARG A 57 -12.44 11.67 1.56
CA ARG A 57 -12.89 10.61 2.47
C ARG A 57 -12.23 9.27 2.14
N LYS A 58 -12.16 8.90 0.86
CA LYS A 58 -11.51 7.67 0.41
C LYS A 58 -9.98 7.72 0.58
N LEU A 59 -9.36 8.87 0.30
CA LEU A 59 -7.92 9.09 0.48
C LEU A 59 -7.51 9.02 1.95
N MET A 60 -8.36 9.48 2.86
CA MET A 60 -8.17 9.44 4.31
C MET A 60 -8.55 8.07 4.90
N SER A 61 -7.99 7.01 4.36
CA SER A 61 -8.16 5.65 4.88
C SER A 61 -6.98 5.26 5.76
N SER A 62 -7.27 4.50 6.81
CA SER A 62 -6.28 3.93 7.71
C SER A 62 -6.29 2.41 7.65
N PRO A 63 -5.15 1.73 7.84
CA PRO A 63 -5.09 0.28 7.95
C PRO A 63 -5.83 -0.19 9.20
N LEU A 64 -6.37 -1.40 9.13
CA LEU A 64 -6.95 -2.12 10.26
C LEU A 64 -5.88 -2.90 11.03
N SER A 65 -6.10 -3.19 12.31
CA SER A 65 -5.31 -4.13 13.09
C SER A 65 -5.28 -5.52 12.43
N LYS A 66 -4.35 -6.38 12.81
CA LYS A 66 -4.25 -7.74 12.27
C LYS A 66 -5.56 -8.51 12.49
N ASP A 67 -6.10 -8.45 13.71
CA ASP A 67 -7.34 -9.14 14.11
C ASP A 67 -8.55 -8.69 13.29
N LEU A 68 -8.70 -7.37 13.10
CA LEU A 68 -9.77 -6.83 12.29
C LEU A 68 -9.62 -7.16 10.80
N ARG A 69 -8.38 -7.29 10.31
CA ARG A 69 -8.14 -7.73 8.92
C ARG A 69 -8.56 -9.17 8.72
N THR A 70 -8.23 -10.06 9.65
CA THR A 70 -8.66 -11.46 9.63
C THR A 70 -10.19 -11.55 9.71
N LYS A 71 -10.81 -10.78 10.62
CA LYS A 71 -12.25 -10.78 10.82
C LYS A 71 -13.05 -10.31 9.61
N TYR A 72 -12.63 -9.21 8.98
CA TYR A 72 -13.39 -8.55 7.90
C TYR A 72 -12.81 -8.80 6.49
N GLY A 73 -11.67 -9.41 6.35
CA GLY A 73 -11.00 -9.59 5.05
C GLY A 73 -10.58 -8.28 4.37
N VAL A 74 -10.51 -7.16 5.13
CA VAL A 74 -10.27 -5.81 4.60
C VAL A 74 -8.97 -5.23 5.14
N ARG A 75 -8.11 -4.70 4.27
CA ARG A 75 -6.84 -4.12 4.68
C ARG A 75 -6.97 -2.72 5.27
N ALA A 76 -7.77 -1.86 4.66
CA ALA A 76 -7.90 -0.45 5.04
C ALA A 76 -9.31 0.08 4.80
N VAL A 77 -9.76 0.97 5.69
CA VAL A 77 -11.09 1.55 5.69
C VAL A 77 -10.99 3.07 5.87
N PRO A 78 -11.87 3.87 5.24
CA PRO A 78 -11.95 5.30 5.52
C PRO A 78 -12.19 5.56 7.01
N ILE A 79 -11.34 6.42 7.58
CA ILE A 79 -11.43 6.75 8.99
C ILE A 79 -12.67 7.59 9.28
N ARG A 80 -13.28 7.37 10.43
CA ARG A 80 -14.47 8.09 10.88
C ARG A 80 -14.30 8.55 12.32
N ARG A 81 -15.11 9.52 12.72
CA ARG A 81 -15.27 9.92 14.12
C ARG A 81 -15.72 8.73 14.96
N ASP A 82 -15.26 8.66 16.18
CA ASP A 82 -15.50 7.61 17.18
C ASP A 82 -14.85 6.23 16.87
N ASP A 83 -13.95 6.16 15.88
CA ASP A 83 -13.07 4.99 15.72
C ASP A 83 -11.97 5.04 16.78
N GLU A 84 -11.62 3.92 17.39
CA GLU A 84 -10.43 3.82 18.23
C GLU A 84 -9.22 3.49 17.36
N VAL A 85 -8.16 4.24 17.56
CA VAL A 85 -6.94 4.15 16.75
C VAL A 85 -5.70 4.15 17.62
N MET A 86 -4.68 3.43 17.15
CA MET A 86 -3.34 3.46 17.72
C MET A 86 -2.39 4.15 16.74
N ILE A 87 -1.54 5.04 17.25
CA ILE A 87 -0.56 5.77 16.42
C ILE A 87 0.67 4.90 16.24
N ARG A 88 1.02 4.58 14.97
CA ARG A 88 2.17 3.72 14.64
C ARG A 88 3.41 4.48 14.21
N ARG A 89 3.29 5.75 13.85
CA ARG A 89 4.41 6.55 13.34
C ARG A 89 4.36 7.98 13.85
N GLY A 90 5.49 8.52 14.23
CA GLY A 90 5.66 9.90 14.66
C GLY A 90 5.95 10.04 16.15
N HIS A 91 6.04 11.27 16.65
CA HIS A 91 6.38 11.60 18.04
C HIS A 91 5.42 10.95 19.08
N PHE A 92 4.14 10.80 18.72
CA PHE A 92 3.11 10.21 19.58
C PHE A 92 2.94 8.70 19.35
N HIS A 93 4.00 8.01 18.97
CA HIS A 93 4.01 6.56 18.76
C HIS A 93 3.41 5.82 19.97
N ASP A 94 2.72 4.72 19.70
CA ASP A 94 2.07 3.81 20.66
C ASP A 94 0.97 4.43 21.54
N ARG A 95 0.58 5.67 21.29
CA ARG A 95 -0.61 6.22 21.95
C ARG A 95 -1.87 5.75 21.28
N GLU A 96 -2.85 5.38 22.10
CA GLU A 96 -4.19 4.98 21.66
C GLU A 96 -5.21 6.05 22.05
N GLY A 97 -6.25 6.18 21.27
CA GLY A 97 -7.34 7.10 21.56
C GLY A 97 -8.45 7.05 20.53
N LYS A 98 -9.58 7.66 20.88
CA LYS A 98 -10.72 7.78 20.00
C LYS A 98 -10.55 8.99 19.06
N VAL A 99 -10.99 8.83 17.82
CA VAL A 99 -10.98 9.94 16.84
C VAL A 99 -12.10 10.93 17.19
N THR A 100 -11.73 12.14 17.56
CA THR A 100 -12.67 13.22 17.91
C THR A 100 -13.17 13.97 16.68
N GLN A 101 -12.24 14.33 15.77
CA GLN A 101 -12.56 15.09 14.57
C GLN A 101 -11.76 14.58 13.34
N VAL A 102 -12.40 14.69 12.17
CA VAL A 102 -11.80 14.37 10.88
C VAL A 102 -11.81 15.60 9.98
N TYR A 103 -10.64 16.24 9.80
CA TYR A 103 -10.48 17.42 8.94
C TYR A 103 -10.09 17.01 7.51
N ARG A 104 -11.08 16.82 6.65
CA ARG A 104 -10.85 16.43 5.25
C ARG A 104 -10.09 17.48 4.46
N LYS A 105 -10.32 18.79 4.71
CA LYS A 105 -9.62 19.89 4.02
C LYS A 105 -8.12 19.86 4.29
N LYS A 106 -7.69 19.53 5.50
CA LYS A 106 -6.30 19.49 5.95
C LYS A 106 -5.67 18.09 5.88
N PHE A 107 -6.42 17.04 5.49
CA PHE A 107 -5.99 15.63 5.55
C PHE A 107 -5.47 15.23 6.95
N ARG A 108 -6.10 15.71 8.01
CA ARG A 108 -5.71 15.47 9.41
C ARG A 108 -6.88 14.94 10.22
N ILE A 109 -6.55 14.14 11.21
CA ILE A 109 -7.47 13.66 12.25
C ILE A 109 -6.99 14.15 13.61
N HIS A 110 -7.91 14.42 14.50
CA HIS A 110 -7.63 14.69 15.90
C HIS A 110 -8.03 13.46 16.71
N ILE A 111 -7.14 13.08 17.62
CA ILE A 111 -7.28 11.90 18.48
C ILE A 111 -7.34 12.39 19.92
N GLU A 112 -8.17 11.80 20.73
CA GLU A 112 -8.26 12.08 22.15
C GLU A 112 -6.90 11.91 22.83
N ARG A 113 -6.60 12.79 23.80
CA ARG A 113 -5.34 12.78 24.57
C ARG A 113 -4.06 13.01 23.75
N VAL A 114 -4.18 13.45 22.52
CA VAL A 114 -3.03 13.81 21.67
C VAL A 114 -3.03 15.31 21.47
N THR A 115 -2.41 16.00 22.42
CA THR A 115 -2.38 17.44 22.50
C THR A 115 -0.95 17.95 22.61
N ARG A 116 -0.77 19.24 22.37
CA ARG A 116 0.47 19.98 22.57
C ARG A 116 0.15 21.29 23.26
N ASP A 117 0.93 21.63 24.26
CA ASP A 117 0.80 22.90 24.94
C ASP A 117 1.54 24.00 24.17
N LYS A 118 0.90 25.15 24.05
CA LYS A 118 1.49 26.37 23.52
C LYS A 118 2.28 27.09 24.60
N VAL A 119 3.12 28.04 24.20
CA VAL A 119 3.89 28.90 25.14
C VAL A 119 2.99 29.66 26.10
N ASN A 120 1.77 30.01 25.70
CA ASN A 120 0.76 30.65 26.51
C ASN A 120 -0.02 29.71 27.45
N GLY A 121 0.39 28.46 27.60
CA GLY A 121 -0.28 27.45 28.43
C GLY A 121 -1.53 26.84 27.86
N GLN A 122 -1.99 27.25 26.67
CA GLN A 122 -3.17 26.67 26.01
C GLN A 122 -2.86 25.32 25.37
N THR A 123 -3.63 24.30 25.71
CA THR A 123 -3.54 22.97 25.13
C THR A 123 -4.28 22.90 23.79
N VAL A 124 -3.60 22.45 22.73
CA VAL A 124 -4.15 22.37 21.38
C VAL A 124 -4.05 20.94 20.86
N PRO A 125 -5.13 20.38 20.25
CA PRO A 125 -5.09 19.06 19.67
C PRO A 125 -4.16 18.98 18.45
N VAL A 126 -3.32 17.94 18.39
CA VAL A 126 -2.38 17.73 17.29
C VAL A 126 -3.03 16.99 16.15
N GLY A 127 -2.91 17.53 14.93
CA GLY A 127 -3.44 16.88 13.73
C GLY A 127 -2.50 15.80 13.19
N ILE A 128 -2.97 14.56 13.15
CA ILE A 128 -2.23 13.39 12.64
C ILE A 128 -2.79 12.97 11.28
N HIS A 129 -1.91 12.52 10.37
CA HIS A 129 -2.36 12.00 9.08
C HIS A 129 -2.88 10.56 9.24
N PRO A 130 -4.02 10.17 8.62
CA PRO A 130 -4.62 8.83 8.76
C PRO A 130 -3.69 7.66 8.42
N SER A 131 -2.70 7.85 7.54
CA SER A 131 -1.72 6.80 7.20
C SER A 131 -0.75 6.45 8.33
N LYS A 132 -0.68 7.28 9.38
CA LYS A 132 0.21 7.07 10.52
C LYS A 132 -0.44 6.29 11.66
N VAL A 133 -1.72 5.99 11.54
CA VAL A 133 -2.50 5.30 12.57
C VAL A 133 -3.03 3.97 12.07
N VAL A 134 -3.34 3.07 13.01
CA VAL A 134 -3.97 1.77 12.79
C VAL A 134 -5.29 1.76 13.56
N ILE A 135 -6.36 1.32 12.94
CA ILE A 135 -7.66 1.22 13.60
C ILE A 135 -7.70 -0.06 14.44
N THR A 136 -7.93 0.07 15.74
CA THR A 136 -8.07 -1.02 16.70
C THR A 136 -9.53 -1.42 16.92
N LYS A 137 -10.45 -0.44 16.95
CA LYS A 137 -11.90 -0.68 16.97
C LYS A 137 -12.63 0.20 15.98
N LEU A 138 -13.67 -0.35 15.37
CA LEU A 138 -14.51 0.33 14.39
C LEU A 138 -15.83 0.74 15.02
N ARG A 139 -16.25 2.00 14.83
CA ARG A 139 -17.66 2.35 15.01
C ARG A 139 -18.46 1.76 13.85
N LEU A 140 -19.33 0.81 14.13
CA LEU A 140 -20.11 0.08 13.15
C LEU A 140 -21.50 0.69 13.00
N ASP A 141 -21.77 1.27 11.82
CA ASP A 141 -23.09 1.66 11.36
C ASP A 141 -23.57 0.71 10.27
N LYS A 142 -24.85 0.75 9.90
CA LYS A 142 -25.45 -0.05 8.82
C LYS A 142 -24.66 0.07 7.51
N ASP A 143 -24.38 1.31 7.07
CA ASP A 143 -23.62 1.56 5.83
C ASP A 143 -22.19 1.09 5.91
N ARG A 144 -21.57 1.16 7.10
CA ARG A 144 -20.19 0.72 7.29
C ARG A 144 -20.07 -0.80 7.28
N LYS A 145 -21.05 -1.51 7.83
CA LYS A 145 -21.15 -2.97 7.70
C LYS A 145 -21.28 -3.37 6.23
N ALA A 146 -22.21 -2.78 5.49
CA ALA A 146 -22.38 -3.01 4.06
C ALA A 146 -21.11 -2.68 3.24
N MET A 147 -20.35 -1.64 3.62
CA MET A 147 -19.08 -1.31 2.99
C MET A 147 -18.01 -2.35 3.28
N LEU A 148 -17.93 -2.87 4.51
CA LEU A 148 -16.99 -3.93 4.89
C LEU A 148 -17.30 -5.23 4.12
N GLU A 149 -18.56 -5.60 4.00
CA GLU A 149 -19.00 -6.76 3.22
C GLU A 149 -18.63 -6.63 1.75
N ARG A 150 -18.84 -5.46 1.13
CA ARG A 150 -18.43 -5.20 -0.27
C ARG A 150 -16.93 -5.24 -0.47
N LYS A 151 -16.14 -4.78 0.51
CA LYS A 151 -14.68 -4.75 0.42
C LYS A 151 -14.04 -6.08 0.82
N GLY A 152 -14.55 -6.69 1.89
CA GLY A 152 -14.09 -7.95 2.43
C GLY A 152 -14.50 -9.15 1.58
N GLY A 153 -15.33 -8.87 0.58
CA GLY A 153 -15.95 -9.79 -0.36
C GLY A 153 -15.61 -11.24 -0.11
N LYS A 154 -16.59 -12.04 0.24
CA LYS A 154 -16.55 -13.43 -0.19
C LYS A 154 -15.93 -13.40 -1.57
N ALA A 155 -14.78 -14.07 -1.74
CA ALA A 155 -14.00 -14.06 -2.97
C ALA A 155 -14.95 -13.87 -4.14
N LYS A 156 -14.73 -12.85 -4.96
CA LYS A 156 -15.56 -12.67 -6.16
C LYS A 156 -15.59 -14.04 -6.79
N LYS A 157 -16.71 -14.73 -6.69
CA LYS A 157 -16.92 -15.94 -7.47
C LYS A 157 -16.51 -15.52 -8.86
N GLY A 158 -15.42 -16.09 -9.36
CA GLY A 158 -14.95 -15.80 -10.69
C GLY A 158 -16.15 -15.95 -11.62
N LYS A 159 -16.17 -15.23 -12.71
CA LYS A 159 -17.21 -15.30 -13.75
C LYS A 159 -17.42 -16.73 -14.25
N TYR A 160 -16.50 -17.62 -13.92
CA TYR A 160 -16.51 -19.06 -14.14
C TYR A 160 -16.68 -19.73 -12.77
N THR A 161 -17.85 -20.21 -12.48
CA THR A 161 -18.10 -21.15 -11.39
C THR A 161 -17.77 -22.54 -11.89
N ASP A 162 -17.26 -23.42 -11.00
CA ASP A 162 -16.90 -24.83 -11.29
C ASP A 162 -18.04 -25.67 -11.92
N LYS A 163 -19.22 -25.09 -12.13
CA LYS A 163 -20.35 -25.68 -12.85
C LYS A 163 -20.17 -25.70 -14.38
N ASP A 164 -19.20 -24.96 -14.92
CA ASP A 164 -18.96 -24.88 -16.35
C ASP A 164 -17.88 -25.90 -16.83
N THR A 165 -17.36 -26.72 -15.92
CA THR A 165 -16.36 -27.77 -16.22
C THR A 165 -16.88 -29.18 -16.22
N GLU A 166 -18.18 -29.40 -15.97
CA GLU A 166 -18.84 -30.73 -16.12
C GLU A 166 -19.79 -30.69 -17.32
N SER A 167 -19.21 -30.70 -18.50
CA SER A 167 -19.90 -31.00 -19.77
C SER A 167 -19.01 -31.83 -20.67
#